data_e95dd3cf0ab89902fbf0541b43be883e
#
_entry.id   e95dd3cf0ab89902fbf0541b43be883e
#
_cell.length_a   1.000
_cell.length_b   1.000
_cell.length_c   1.000
_cell.angle_alpha   90.00
_cell.angle_beta   90.00
_cell.angle_gamma   90.00
#
_symmetry.space_group_name_H-M   'P 1'
#
loop_
_entity.id
_entity.type
_entity.pdbx_description
1 polymer ?
#
loop_
_entity_poly.entity_id
_entity_poly.type
_entity_poly.pdbx_seq_one_letter_code
_entity_poly.pdbx_strand_id
1 'polypeptide(L)'
;MKEPRSPRRALIVGMLAVVGSVVCFAISFSILKWPGTPGSVIAWWRLIGSAVLWWMLLVGRRLRTGAALPDARTWRLTVPAALCFGVNVSLLFLGITKTSVAHGEFINAMAPIVLIPAGMVMFGEHPNWKALRWSVVSLVGLVIVLTNGPSRGVASVEGDVLVALSVIAFCAYQLLARRARVRGVSPWDFMTVAMTAAVVTATPVALVSAGDEIWPLSIEAWAAVAMLSVLTGMVGHGMLYYAQHHVPISTISIIQAGQPSLSAMFAWVLLGEALVAAQLPGMMLVTLGLVLVFSFSLRPTPTAPVDERPTQDLRAP
;
A
#
# COMPACT_ATOMS: atom_id res chain seq x y z
N MET A 1 20.51 18.22 -19.20
CA MET A 1 19.14 18.64 -18.83
C MET A 1 18.18 17.59 -19.38
N LYS A 2 17.45 16.83 -18.51
CA LYS A 2 16.40 15.93 -19.00
C LYS A 2 15.17 16.80 -19.24
N GLU A 3 14.58 16.73 -20.45
CA GLU A 3 13.32 17.39 -20.76
C GLU A 3 12.27 17.15 -19.66
N PRO A 4 11.49 18.18 -19.28
CA PRO A 4 10.41 17.99 -18.32
C PRO A 4 9.41 16.99 -18.91
N ARG A 5 9.26 15.86 -18.23
CA ARG A 5 8.29 14.82 -18.64
C ARG A 5 6.90 15.46 -18.70
N SER A 6 6.18 15.24 -19.79
CA SER A 6 4.80 15.75 -19.89
C SER A 6 3.98 15.28 -18.68
N PRO A 7 3.08 16.11 -18.11
CA PRO A 7 2.25 15.75 -16.94
C PRO A 7 1.51 14.41 -17.13
N ARG A 8 1.05 14.13 -18.34
CA ARG A 8 0.40 12.86 -18.69
C ARG A 8 1.34 11.66 -18.56
N ARG A 9 2.60 11.79 -18.99
CA ARG A 9 3.59 10.72 -18.86
C ARG A 9 3.94 10.46 -17.39
N ALA A 10 4.04 11.50 -16.56
CA ALA A 10 4.28 11.37 -15.13
C ALA A 10 3.13 10.61 -14.43
N LEU A 11 1.87 10.95 -14.77
CA LEU A 11 0.69 10.25 -14.26
C LEU A 11 0.68 8.78 -14.66
N ILE A 12 0.94 8.46 -15.93
CA ILE A 12 0.99 7.06 -16.42
C ILE A 12 2.05 6.27 -15.67
N VAL A 13 3.28 6.80 -15.55
CA VAL A 13 4.37 6.14 -14.81
C VAL A 13 4.00 5.95 -13.34
N GLY A 14 3.35 6.95 -12.73
CA GLY A 14 2.84 6.85 -11.36
C GLY A 14 1.80 5.73 -11.21
N MET A 15 0.84 5.64 -12.10
CA MET A 15 -0.18 4.58 -12.07
C MET A 15 0.41 3.18 -12.30
N LEU A 16 1.37 3.05 -13.22
CA LEU A 16 2.12 1.79 -13.42
C LEU A 16 2.90 1.40 -12.17
N ALA A 17 3.46 2.38 -11.44
CA ALA A 17 4.12 2.13 -10.17
C ALA A 17 3.13 1.65 -9.09
N VAL A 18 1.88 2.14 -9.06
CA VAL A 18 0.83 1.61 -8.17
C VAL A 18 0.52 0.16 -8.53
N VAL A 19 0.29 -0.15 -9.81
CA VAL A 19 0.03 -1.52 -10.26
C VAL A 19 1.19 -2.45 -9.90
N GLY A 20 2.44 -2.03 -10.13
CA GLY A 20 3.62 -2.79 -9.73
C GLY A 20 3.68 -3.04 -8.22
N SER A 21 3.34 -2.05 -7.40
CA SER A 21 3.27 -2.22 -5.94
C SER A 21 2.19 -3.22 -5.53
N VAL A 22 1.02 -3.19 -6.17
CA VAL A 22 -0.07 -4.14 -5.92
C VAL A 22 0.36 -5.58 -6.24
N VAL A 23 1.06 -5.79 -7.35
CA VAL A 23 1.62 -7.12 -7.69
C VAL A 23 2.59 -7.60 -6.60
N CYS A 24 3.52 -6.72 -6.15
CA CYS A 24 4.46 -7.05 -5.09
C CYS A 24 3.76 -7.42 -3.77
N PHE A 25 2.69 -6.70 -3.42
CA PHE A 25 1.94 -6.99 -2.20
C PHE A 25 1.07 -8.23 -2.33
N ALA A 26 0.44 -8.46 -3.48
CA ALA A 26 -0.39 -9.61 -3.73
C ALA A 26 0.38 -10.95 -3.61
N ILE A 27 1.58 -11.03 -4.19
CA ILE A 27 2.43 -12.22 -4.10
C ILE A 27 2.95 -12.45 -2.66
N SER A 28 3.02 -11.40 -1.84
CA SER A 28 3.62 -11.48 -0.51
C SER A 28 2.87 -12.39 0.45
N PHE A 29 1.55 -12.53 0.33
CA PHE A 29 0.77 -13.42 1.18
C PHE A 29 1.10 -14.90 0.92
N SER A 30 1.35 -15.27 -0.34
CA SER A 30 1.80 -16.62 -0.68
C SER A 30 3.19 -16.91 -0.11
N ILE A 31 4.12 -15.95 -0.22
CA ILE A 31 5.47 -16.07 0.35
C ILE A 31 5.41 -16.18 1.88
N LEU A 32 4.52 -15.44 2.54
CA LEU A 32 4.36 -15.44 3.99
C LEU A 32 3.88 -16.79 4.52
N LYS A 33 2.97 -17.47 3.83
CA LYS A 33 2.41 -18.77 4.24
C LYS A 33 3.40 -19.93 4.06
N TRP A 34 4.36 -19.78 3.16
CA TRP A 34 5.24 -20.86 2.75
C TRP A 34 6.04 -21.50 3.90
N PRO A 35 6.73 -20.77 4.81
CA PRO A 35 7.57 -21.38 5.83
C PRO A 35 6.83 -21.88 7.07
N GLY A 36 5.54 -21.63 7.22
CA GLY A 36 4.78 -21.99 8.43
C GLY A 36 5.20 -21.24 9.71
N THR A 37 6.10 -20.28 9.62
CA THR A 37 6.55 -19.44 10.74
C THR A 37 5.50 -18.41 11.12
N PRO A 38 5.35 -18.02 12.41
CA PRO A 38 4.40 -16.99 12.82
C PRO A 38 4.57 -15.69 12.01
N GLY A 39 3.46 -15.18 11.49
CA GLY A 39 3.48 -14.00 10.61
C GLY A 39 4.14 -12.78 11.24
N SER A 40 3.95 -12.55 12.54
CA SER A 40 4.56 -11.46 13.31
C SER A 40 6.10 -11.51 13.29
N VAL A 41 6.69 -12.70 13.35
CA VAL A 41 8.15 -12.91 13.28
C VAL A 41 8.67 -12.51 11.91
N ILE A 42 8.05 -13.06 10.85
CA ILE A 42 8.42 -12.72 9.46
C ILE A 42 8.24 -11.23 9.21
N ALA A 43 7.13 -10.63 9.70
CA ALA A 43 6.87 -9.21 9.56
C ALA A 43 7.96 -8.35 10.20
N TRP A 44 8.39 -8.70 11.41
CA TRP A 44 9.43 -7.97 12.14
C TRP A 44 10.79 -8.07 11.45
N TRP A 45 11.24 -9.29 11.14
CA TRP A 45 12.51 -9.52 10.47
C TRP A 45 12.55 -8.87 9.07
N ARG A 46 11.43 -8.90 8.31
CA ARG A 46 11.38 -8.21 7.02
C ARG A 46 11.48 -6.70 7.13
N LEU A 47 10.92 -6.09 8.20
CA LEU A 47 11.08 -4.64 8.44
C LEU A 47 12.55 -4.30 8.71
N ILE A 48 13.25 -5.11 9.51
CA ILE A 48 14.69 -4.96 9.75
C ILE A 48 15.46 -5.12 8.43
N GLY A 49 15.21 -6.19 7.69
CA GLY A 49 15.83 -6.42 6.38
C GLY A 49 15.58 -5.28 5.40
N SER A 50 14.36 -4.78 5.35
CA SER A 50 14.01 -3.62 4.51
C SER A 50 14.74 -2.35 4.96
N ALA A 51 14.84 -2.09 6.25
CA ALA A 51 15.59 -0.95 6.79
C ALA A 51 17.07 -1.03 6.38
N VAL A 52 17.69 -2.19 6.55
CA VAL A 52 19.09 -2.42 6.13
C VAL A 52 19.25 -2.16 4.63
N LEU A 53 18.39 -2.70 3.78
CA LEU A 53 18.44 -2.50 2.33
C LEU A 53 18.31 -1.02 1.96
N TRP A 54 17.38 -0.28 2.57
CA TRP A 54 17.22 1.16 2.30
C TRP A 54 18.42 1.97 2.78
N TRP A 55 19.02 1.63 3.92
CA TRP A 55 20.27 2.25 4.38
C TRP A 55 21.43 1.98 3.42
N MET A 56 21.58 0.74 2.94
CA MET A 56 22.60 0.38 1.95
C MET A 56 22.44 1.20 0.67
N LEU A 57 21.21 1.32 0.15
CA LEU A 57 20.92 2.12 -1.03
C LEU A 57 21.20 3.62 -0.79
N LEU A 58 20.80 4.16 0.34
CA LEU A 58 21.01 5.57 0.69
C LEU A 58 22.49 5.89 0.82
N VAL A 59 23.24 5.06 1.53
CA VAL A 59 24.71 5.20 1.68
C VAL A 59 25.40 5.04 0.33
N GLY A 60 25.04 4.04 -0.47
CA GLY A 60 25.59 3.85 -1.81
C GLY A 60 25.32 5.06 -2.73
N ARG A 61 24.11 5.66 -2.63
CA ARG A 61 23.81 6.90 -3.33
C ARG A 61 24.67 8.06 -2.83
N ARG A 62 24.82 8.20 -1.52
CA ARG A 62 25.68 9.26 -0.92
C ARG A 62 27.12 9.17 -1.40
N LEU A 63 27.70 7.97 -1.41
CA LEU A 63 29.08 7.76 -1.85
C LEU A 63 29.28 8.12 -3.34
N ARG A 64 28.22 7.93 -4.17
CA ARG A 64 28.29 8.24 -5.61
C ARG A 64 27.98 9.70 -5.95
N THR A 65 27.11 10.36 -5.19
CA THR A 65 26.55 11.67 -5.56
C THR A 65 26.82 12.78 -4.55
N GLY A 66 27.43 12.47 -3.40
CA GLY A 66 27.57 13.41 -2.29
C GLY A 66 26.25 13.80 -1.61
N ALA A 67 25.14 13.06 -1.86
CA ALA A 67 23.84 13.37 -1.28
C ALA A 67 23.91 13.42 0.25
N ALA A 68 23.18 14.37 0.86
CA ALA A 68 23.08 14.48 2.31
C ALA A 68 22.32 13.29 2.92
N LEU A 69 22.57 13.00 4.19
CA LEU A 69 21.73 12.09 4.98
C LEU A 69 20.41 12.78 5.37
N PRO A 70 19.36 12.02 5.72
CA PRO A 70 18.10 12.57 6.20
C PRO A 70 18.31 13.52 7.38
N ASP A 71 17.88 14.75 7.24
CA ASP A 71 17.95 15.78 8.26
C ASP A 71 16.85 15.64 9.32
N ALA A 72 16.91 16.44 10.37
CA ALA A 72 15.91 16.44 11.43
C ALA A 72 14.50 16.76 10.92
N ARG A 73 14.37 17.56 9.85
CA ARG A 73 13.08 17.88 9.22
C ARG A 73 12.49 16.63 8.55
N THR A 74 13.31 15.89 7.83
CA THR A 74 12.92 14.62 7.20
C THR A 74 12.43 13.62 8.25
N TRP A 75 13.16 13.46 9.35
CA TRP A 75 12.75 12.60 10.46
C TRP A 75 11.41 13.04 11.05
N ARG A 76 11.22 14.32 11.38
CA ARG A 76 9.96 14.85 11.93
C ARG A 76 8.77 14.63 11.00
N LEU A 77 8.97 14.71 9.69
CA LEU A 77 7.89 14.51 8.71
C LEU A 77 7.58 13.03 8.47
N THR A 78 8.56 12.15 8.64
CA THR A 78 8.44 10.72 8.28
C THR A 78 8.07 9.84 9.46
N VAL A 79 8.61 10.09 10.65
CA VAL A 79 8.39 9.24 11.84
C VAL A 79 6.91 9.01 12.16
N PRO A 80 6.02 10.01 12.14
CA PRO A 80 4.60 9.75 12.39
C PRO A 80 3.98 8.73 11.40
N ALA A 81 4.34 8.82 10.12
CA ALA A 81 3.92 7.84 9.12
C ALA A 81 4.49 6.46 9.42
N ALA A 82 5.77 6.39 9.78
CA ALA A 82 6.47 5.15 10.09
C ALA A 82 5.87 4.41 11.29
N LEU A 83 5.54 5.12 12.35
CA LEU A 83 4.90 4.54 13.53
C LEU A 83 3.54 3.95 13.18
N CYS A 84 2.72 4.69 12.40
CA CYS A 84 1.46 4.15 11.88
C CYS A 84 1.67 2.90 11.02
N PHE A 85 2.73 2.87 10.21
CA PHE A 85 3.06 1.71 9.39
C PHE A 85 3.45 0.49 10.22
N GLY A 86 4.30 0.66 11.23
CA GLY A 86 4.67 -0.43 12.15
C GLY A 86 3.45 -0.98 12.90
N VAL A 87 2.56 -0.11 13.37
CA VAL A 87 1.27 -0.51 13.98
C VAL A 87 0.41 -1.27 12.98
N ASN A 88 0.27 -0.76 11.75
CA ASN A 88 -0.49 -1.44 10.70
C ASN A 88 0.02 -2.86 10.46
N VAL A 89 1.32 -3.01 10.21
CA VAL A 89 1.92 -4.32 9.94
C VAL A 89 1.69 -5.28 11.11
N SER A 90 1.89 -4.84 12.33
CA SER A 90 1.72 -5.66 13.53
C SER A 90 0.27 -6.12 13.72
N LEU A 91 -0.68 -5.20 13.63
CA LEU A 91 -2.12 -5.51 13.81
C LEU A 91 -2.63 -6.39 12.67
N LEU A 92 -2.21 -6.14 11.43
CA LEU A 92 -2.60 -6.94 10.26
C LEU A 92 -2.19 -8.39 10.45
N PHE A 93 -0.94 -8.63 10.82
CA PHE A 93 -0.41 -10.00 10.96
C PHE A 93 -1.02 -10.73 12.15
N LEU A 94 -1.22 -10.05 13.27
CA LEU A 94 -1.96 -10.61 14.40
C LEU A 94 -3.42 -10.91 14.04
N GLY A 95 -4.08 -10.01 13.32
CA GLY A 95 -5.47 -10.18 12.92
C GLY A 95 -5.63 -11.34 11.94
N ILE A 96 -4.79 -11.44 10.91
CA ILE A 96 -4.84 -12.53 9.91
C ILE A 96 -4.62 -13.90 10.54
N THR A 97 -3.82 -14.01 11.60
CA THR A 97 -3.66 -15.29 12.31
C THR A 97 -4.91 -15.70 13.12
N LYS A 98 -5.78 -14.75 13.44
CA LYS A 98 -7.00 -14.94 14.24
C LYS A 98 -8.29 -14.93 13.42
N THR A 99 -8.25 -14.55 12.14
CA THR A 99 -9.41 -14.53 11.25
C THR A 99 -9.12 -15.26 9.94
N SER A 100 -10.15 -15.45 9.11
CA SER A 100 -9.94 -16.01 7.77
C SER A 100 -9.23 -15.00 6.86
N VAL A 101 -8.41 -15.52 5.93
CA VAL A 101 -7.74 -14.65 4.94
C VAL A 101 -8.78 -13.86 4.13
N ALA A 102 -9.91 -14.49 3.80
CA ALA A 102 -11.01 -13.83 3.09
C ALA A 102 -11.56 -12.62 3.87
N HIS A 103 -11.82 -12.76 5.18
CA HIS A 103 -12.27 -11.64 6.02
C HIS A 103 -11.22 -10.52 6.07
N GLY A 104 -9.95 -10.89 6.30
CA GLY A 104 -8.85 -9.91 6.33
C GLY A 104 -8.72 -9.12 5.05
N GLU A 105 -8.77 -9.79 3.89
CA GLU A 105 -8.72 -9.14 2.58
C GLU A 105 -9.94 -8.26 2.32
N PHE A 106 -11.16 -8.71 2.69
CA PHE A 106 -12.37 -7.90 2.55
C PHE A 106 -12.28 -6.62 3.37
N ILE A 107 -11.88 -6.72 4.64
CA ILE A 107 -11.72 -5.56 5.53
C ILE A 107 -10.63 -4.63 4.98
N ASN A 108 -9.51 -5.17 4.52
CA ASN A 108 -8.41 -4.38 3.94
C ASN A 108 -8.84 -3.63 2.67
N ALA A 109 -9.71 -4.24 1.87
CA ALA A 109 -10.27 -3.61 0.67
C ALA A 109 -11.21 -2.42 0.98
N MET A 110 -11.59 -2.19 2.24
CA MET A 110 -12.39 -1.03 2.66
C MET A 110 -11.56 0.26 2.82
N ALA A 111 -10.25 0.21 2.68
CA ALA A 111 -9.38 1.39 2.77
C ALA A 111 -9.84 2.60 1.93
N PRO A 112 -10.38 2.46 0.70
CA PRO A 112 -10.91 3.58 -0.07
C PRO A 112 -12.00 4.38 0.64
N ILE A 113 -12.82 3.75 1.50
CA ILE A 113 -13.88 4.43 2.26
C ILE A 113 -13.30 5.52 3.15
N VAL A 114 -12.09 5.32 3.69
CA VAL A 114 -11.38 6.29 4.52
C VAL A 114 -10.51 7.22 3.66
N LEU A 115 -9.77 6.66 2.71
CA LEU A 115 -8.76 7.41 1.96
C LEU A 115 -9.35 8.41 0.97
N ILE A 116 -10.51 8.12 0.36
CA ILE A 116 -11.12 9.03 -0.62
C ILE A 116 -11.59 10.33 0.07
N PRO A 117 -12.46 10.30 1.10
CA PRO A 117 -12.86 11.55 1.77
C PRO A 117 -11.70 12.25 2.46
N ALA A 118 -10.76 11.51 3.05
CA ALA A 118 -9.57 12.11 3.65
C ALA A 118 -8.68 12.81 2.61
N GLY A 119 -8.53 12.25 1.41
CA GLY A 119 -7.82 12.86 0.29
C GLY A 119 -8.46 14.17 -0.17
N MET A 120 -9.80 14.20 -0.22
CA MET A 120 -10.55 15.42 -0.55
C MET A 120 -10.29 16.53 0.48
N VAL A 121 -10.41 16.22 1.76
CA VAL A 121 -10.27 17.20 2.85
C VAL A 121 -8.83 17.66 3.05
N MET A 122 -7.87 16.74 3.04
CA MET A 122 -6.48 17.04 3.38
C MET A 122 -5.65 17.59 2.23
N PHE A 123 -5.97 17.22 1.00
CA PHE A 123 -5.16 17.53 -0.19
C PHE A 123 -5.95 18.27 -1.28
N GLY A 124 -7.24 18.59 -1.05
CA GLY A 124 -8.08 19.20 -2.05
C GLY A 124 -8.30 18.34 -3.30
N GLU A 125 -8.21 17.02 -3.15
CA GLU A 125 -8.38 16.10 -4.28
C GLU A 125 -9.84 16.09 -4.74
N HIS A 126 -10.04 16.17 -6.03
CA HIS A 126 -11.35 15.99 -6.65
C HIS A 126 -11.41 14.58 -7.27
N PRO A 127 -12.09 13.61 -6.62
CA PRO A 127 -12.17 12.27 -7.16
C PRO A 127 -12.88 12.30 -8.52
N ASN A 128 -12.34 11.53 -9.46
CA ASN A 128 -13.04 11.32 -10.72
C ASN A 128 -14.26 10.43 -10.47
N TRP A 129 -15.44 11.03 -10.36
CA TRP A 129 -16.70 10.34 -10.08
C TRP A 129 -17.03 9.24 -11.10
N LYS A 130 -16.57 9.39 -12.35
CA LYS A 130 -16.71 8.34 -13.37
C LYS A 130 -15.84 7.13 -13.05
N ALA A 131 -14.59 7.36 -12.63
CA ALA A 131 -13.72 6.28 -12.15
C ALA A 131 -14.28 5.65 -10.88
N LEU A 132 -14.81 6.45 -9.94
CA LEU A 132 -15.39 5.93 -8.69
C LEU A 132 -16.58 4.98 -8.93
N ARG A 133 -17.44 5.25 -9.93
CA ARG A 133 -18.53 4.32 -10.29
C ARG A 133 -18.02 2.94 -10.69
N TRP A 134 -16.90 2.86 -11.36
CA TRP A 134 -16.29 1.59 -11.76
C TRP A 134 -15.59 0.86 -10.60
N SER A 135 -15.21 1.57 -9.54
CA SER A 135 -14.73 0.91 -8.32
C SER A 135 -15.84 0.12 -7.61
N VAL A 136 -17.10 0.52 -7.76
CA VAL A 136 -18.24 -0.28 -7.26
C VAL A 136 -18.31 -1.64 -7.96
N VAL A 137 -18.03 -1.69 -9.26
CA VAL A 137 -17.97 -2.96 -10.01
C VAL A 137 -16.86 -3.85 -9.46
N SER A 138 -15.67 -3.27 -9.18
CA SER A 138 -14.58 -4.01 -8.54
C SER A 138 -14.95 -4.51 -7.14
N LEU A 139 -15.66 -3.69 -6.34
CA LEU A 139 -16.13 -4.10 -5.00
C LEU A 139 -17.14 -5.26 -5.06
N VAL A 140 -18.09 -5.20 -6.00
CA VAL A 140 -19.04 -6.32 -6.22
C VAL A 140 -18.28 -7.59 -6.62
N GLY A 141 -17.33 -7.48 -7.55
CA GLY A 141 -16.47 -8.58 -7.93
C GLY A 141 -15.68 -9.14 -6.74
N LEU A 142 -15.13 -8.26 -5.89
CA LEU A 142 -14.41 -8.65 -4.67
C LEU A 142 -15.32 -9.42 -3.71
N VAL A 143 -16.54 -8.96 -3.44
CA VAL A 143 -17.51 -9.67 -2.60
C VAL A 143 -17.78 -11.08 -3.15
N ILE A 144 -17.97 -11.23 -4.48
CA ILE A 144 -18.15 -12.53 -5.11
C ILE A 144 -16.93 -13.44 -4.89
N VAL A 145 -15.72 -12.92 -5.05
CA VAL A 145 -14.48 -13.70 -4.82
C VAL A 145 -14.40 -14.17 -3.38
N LEU A 146 -14.67 -13.29 -2.41
CA LEU A 146 -14.49 -13.57 -0.99
C LEU A 146 -15.60 -14.52 -0.45
N THR A 147 -16.84 -14.32 -0.88
CA THR A 147 -17.97 -15.17 -0.44
C THR A 147 -17.94 -16.57 -1.02
N ASN A 148 -17.26 -16.77 -2.15
CA ASN A 148 -17.11 -18.08 -2.80
C ASN A 148 -15.73 -18.71 -2.58
N GLY A 149 -14.86 -18.09 -1.77
CA GLY A 149 -13.53 -18.62 -1.44
C GLY A 149 -13.64 -19.84 -0.52
N PRO A 150 -12.62 -20.74 -0.55
CA PRO A 150 -12.57 -21.86 0.38
C PRO A 150 -12.50 -21.29 1.81
N SER A 151 -13.46 -21.71 2.65
CA SER A 151 -13.55 -21.35 4.07
C SER A 151 -12.46 -22.07 4.86
N ARG A 152 -11.19 -21.68 4.70
CA ARG A 152 -10.08 -22.20 5.51
C ARG A 152 -9.74 -21.17 6.58
N GLY A 153 -10.14 -21.46 7.80
CA GLY A 153 -9.85 -20.70 8.99
C GLY A 153 -11.08 -20.34 9.80
N VAL A 154 -10.90 -20.22 11.09
CA VAL A 154 -11.96 -19.78 12.00
C VAL A 154 -11.98 -18.25 11.95
N ALA A 155 -13.03 -17.68 11.37
CA ALA A 155 -13.25 -16.24 11.45
C ALA A 155 -13.57 -15.87 12.90
N SER A 156 -12.83 -14.96 13.49
CA SER A 156 -13.10 -14.44 14.82
C SER A 156 -13.30 -12.93 14.79
N VAL A 157 -14.22 -12.44 15.63
CA VAL A 157 -14.48 -11.00 15.79
C VAL A 157 -13.20 -10.27 16.24
N GLU A 158 -12.40 -10.89 17.09
CA GLU A 158 -11.12 -10.32 17.56
C GLU A 158 -10.18 -10.09 16.36
N GLY A 159 -10.02 -11.10 15.50
CA GLY A 159 -9.20 -11.00 14.30
C GLY A 159 -9.70 -9.93 13.34
N ASP A 160 -11.00 -9.88 13.10
CA ASP A 160 -11.64 -8.89 12.23
C ASP A 160 -11.42 -7.45 12.74
N VAL A 161 -11.57 -7.24 14.07
CA VAL A 161 -11.29 -5.94 14.71
C VAL A 161 -9.82 -5.54 14.56
N LEU A 162 -8.89 -6.46 14.79
CA LEU A 162 -7.46 -6.19 14.62
C LEU A 162 -7.14 -5.79 13.18
N VAL A 163 -7.70 -6.48 12.19
CA VAL A 163 -7.54 -6.11 10.78
C VAL A 163 -8.17 -4.75 10.48
N ALA A 164 -9.36 -4.46 10.99
CA ALA A 164 -10.00 -3.14 10.81
C ALA A 164 -9.15 -1.99 11.41
N LEU A 165 -8.60 -2.19 12.60
CA LEU A 165 -7.67 -1.23 13.21
C LEU A 165 -6.39 -1.09 12.38
N SER A 166 -5.89 -2.19 11.81
CA SER A 166 -4.74 -2.14 10.91
C SER A 166 -5.01 -1.29 9.67
N VAL A 167 -6.22 -1.38 9.09
CA VAL A 167 -6.62 -0.54 7.94
C VAL A 167 -6.64 0.93 8.30
N ILE A 168 -7.11 1.30 9.50
CA ILE A 168 -7.08 2.69 9.99
C ILE A 168 -5.63 3.17 10.09
N ALA A 169 -4.75 2.36 10.69
CA ALA A 169 -3.33 2.68 10.77
C ALA A 169 -2.66 2.79 9.39
N PHE A 170 -3.05 1.91 8.45
CA PHE A 170 -2.60 1.97 7.06
C PHE A 170 -3.06 3.25 6.36
N CYS A 171 -4.32 3.64 6.52
CA CYS A 171 -4.82 4.90 5.97
C CYS A 171 -4.08 6.11 6.54
N ALA A 172 -3.83 6.13 7.85
CA ALA A 172 -3.03 7.18 8.48
C ALA A 172 -1.59 7.21 7.90
N TYR A 173 -0.95 6.04 7.77
CA TYR A 173 0.35 5.92 7.11
C TYR A 173 0.33 6.52 5.69
N GLN A 174 -0.63 6.14 4.86
CA GLN A 174 -0.75 6.61 3.49
C GLN A 174 -0.90 8.14 3.40
N LEU A 175 -1.75 8.73 4.24
CA LEU A 175 -1.98 10.18 4.27
C LEU A 175 -0.74 10.95 4.75
N LEU A 176 -0.09 10.46 5.80
CA LEU A 176 1.13 11.07 6.35
C LEU A 176 2.32 10.90 5.38
N ALA A 177 2.44 9.75 4.72
CA ALA A 177 3.45 9.53 3.69
C ALA A 177 3.26 10.51 2.51
N ARG A 178 2.01 10.68 2.03
CA ARG A 178 1.71 11.68 1.02
C ARG A 178 2.03 13.11 1.48
N ARG A 179 1.70 13.45 2.74
CA ARG A 179 2.05 14.77 3.30
C ARG A 179 3.56 15.01 3.31
N ALA A 180 4.35 14.02 3.70
CA ALA A 180 5.81 14.11 3.66
C ALA A 180 6.30 14.29 2.20
N ARG A 181 5.72 13.54 1.27
CA ARG A 181 6.06 13.59 -0.14
C ARG A 181 5.78 14.94 -0.79
N VAL A 182 4.59 15.49 -0.54
CA VAL A 182 4.20 16.83 -1.04
C VAL A 182 5.10 17.93 -0.45
N ARG A 183 5.61 17.74 0.77
CA ARG A 183 6.58 18.64 1.42
C ARG A 183 8.03 18.46 0.94
N GLY A 184 8.25 17.69 -0.11
CA GLY A 184 9.54 17.54 -0.78
C GLY A 184 10.48 16.49 -0.19
N VAL A 185 10.02 15.64 0.76
CA VAL A 185 10.84 14.54 1.25
C VAL A 185 11.08 13.54 0.10
N SER A 186 12.35 13.22 -0.14
CA SER A 186 12.73 12.31 -1.22
C SER A 186 12.27 10.87 -0.93
N PRO A 187 12.01 10.04 -1.95
CA PRO A 187 11.67 8.62 -1.72
C PRO A 187 12.75 7.85 -0.96
N TRP A 188 14.01 8.15 -1.21
CA TRP A 188 15.15 7.51 -0.57
C TRP A 188 15.18 7.79 0.94
N ASP A 189 15.07 9.06 1.29
CA ASP A 189 15.11 9.49 2.68
C ASP A 189 13.86 9.00 3.44
N PHE A 190 12.67 9.14 2.81
CA PHE A 190 11.42 8.68 3.41
C PHE A 190 11.45 7.17 3.70
N MET A 191 11.80 6.34 2.72
CA MET A 191 11.78 4.89 2.90
C MET A 191 12.81 4.45 3.95
N THR A 192 14.01 5.04 3.95
CA THR A 192 15.04 4.72 4.94
C THR A 192 14.55 5.01 6.37
N VAL A 193 14.03 6.22 6.60
CA VAL A 193 13.51 6.62 7.92
C VAL A 193 12.26 5.82 8.27
N ALA A 194 11.35 5.62 7.31
CA ALA A 194 10.07 4.92 7.55
C ALA A 194 10.29 3.46 7.96
N MET A 195 11.12 2.71 7.24
CA MET A 195 11.40 1.32 7.58
C MET A 195 12.14 1.20 8.93
N THR A 196 13.08 2.12 9.21
CA THR A 196 13.80 2.14 10.49
C THR A 196 12.87 2.41 11.66
N ALA A 197 12.02 3.44 11.57
CA ALA A 197 11.14 3.80 12.68
C ALA A 197 9.96 2.84 12.85
N ALA A 198 9.50 2.16 11.78
CA ALA A 198 8.46 1.14 11.87
C ALA A 198 8.87 -0.05 12.73
N VAL A 199 10.16 -0.40 12.76
CA VAL A 199 10.68 -1.47 13.63
C VAL A 199 10.37 -1.19 15.10
N VAL A 200 10.40 0.09 15.52
CA VAL A 200 10.16 0.48 16.93
C VAL A 200 8.77 0.04 17.41
N THR A 201 7.73 0.24 16.59
CA THR A 201 6.36 -0.17 16.95
C THR A 201 6.07 -1.64 16.70
N ALA A 202 6.80 -2.28 15.77
CA ALA A 202 6.66 -3.70 15.49
C ALA A 202 7.38 -4.60 16.53
N THR A 203 8.46 -4.12 17.14
CA THR A 203 9.27 -4.90 18.09
C THR A 203 8.47 -5.41 19.29
N PRO A 204 7.74 -4.59 20.07
CA PRO A 204 7.01 -5.09 21.22
C PRO A 204 5.95 -6.12 20.82
N VAL A 205 5.31 -5.96 19.67
CA VAL A 205 4.31 -6.91 19.20
C VAL A 205 4.97 -8.25 18.83
N ALA A 206 6.09 -8.22 18.12
CA ALA A 206 6.82 -9.45 17.77
C ALA A 206 7.29 -10.21 19.01
N LEU A 207 7.88 -9.51 19.97
CA LEU A 207 8.37 -10.11 21.21
C LEU A 207 7.23 -10.75 22.05
N VAL A 208 6.08 -10.08 22.15
CA VAL A 208 4.95 -10.60 22.94
C VAL A 208 4.23 -11.74 22.22
N SER A 209 4.10 -11.68 20.88
CA SER A 209 3.32 -12.66 20.12
C SER A 209 4.12 -13.91 19.70
N ALA A 210 5.43 -13.81 19.60
CA ALA A 210 6.28 -14.88 19.10
C ALA A 210 7.00 -15.66 20.20
N GLY A 211 7.22 -15.06 21.37
CA GLY A 211 8.00 -15.69 22.45
C GLY A 211 9.33 -16.22 21.96
N ASP A 212 9.59 -17.50 22.20
CA ASP A 212 10.84 -18.16 21.81
C ASP A 212 10.96 -18.44 20.30
N GLU A 213 9.88 -18.31 19.51
CA GLU A 213 9.87 -18.55 18.08
C GLU A 213 10.53 -17.42 17.25
N ILE A 214 10.95 -16.34 17.90
CA ILE A 214 11.60 -15.21 17.23
C ILE A 214 13.00 -15.58 16.70
N TRP A 215 13.64 -16.58 17.28
CA TRP A 215 14.97 -17.09 16.96
C TRP A 215 15.18 -18.51 17.54
N PRO A 216 15.83 -19.47 16.81
CA PRO A 216 16.34 -19.38 15.44
C PRO A 216 15.25 -19.59 14.39
N LEU A 217 15.45 -19.05 13.19
CA LEU A 217 14.56 -19.25 12.05
C LEU A 217 15.05 -20.35 11.12
N SER A 218 14.11 -21.07 10.47
CA SER A 218 14.43 -22.01 9.39
C SER A 218 15.00 -21.31 8.17
N ILE A 219 15.63 -22.05 7.26
CA ILE A 219 16.18 -21.51 6.02
C ILE A 219 15.05 -20.96 5.11
N GLU A 220 13.89 -21.62 5.12
CA GLU A 220 12.69 -21.18 4.39
C GLU A 220 12.15 -19.87 4.94
N ALA A 221 12.14 -19.71 6.28
CA ALA A 221 11.73 -18.47 6.92
C ALA A 221 12.70 -17.31 6.57
N TRP A 222 14.01 -17.56 6.58
CA TRP A 222 14.99 -16.57 6.13
C TRP A 222 14.84 -16.22 4.65
N ALA A 223 14.56 -17.20 3.78
CA ALA A 223 14.28 -16.95 2.38
C ALA A 223 13.02 -16.08 2.19
N ALA A 224 11.94 -16.39 2.92
CA ALA A 224 10.73 -15.57 2.92
C ALA A 224 11.00 -14.15 3.43
N VAL A 225 11.76 -13.97 4.51
CA VAL A 225 12.19 -12.65 5.03
C VAL A 225 12.95 -11.88 3.96
N ALA A 226 13.95 -12.50 3.30
CA ALA A 226 14.73 -11.84 2.26
C ALA A 226 13.85 -11.43 1.06
N MET A 227 13.03 -12.35 0.56
CA MET A 227 12.10 -12.06 -0.55
C MET A 227 11.13 -10.94 -0.21
N LEU A 228 10.51 -10.96 0.97
CA LEU A 228 9.57 -9.94 1.39
C LEU A 228 10.26 -8.59 1.67
N SER A 229 11.48 -8.59 2.19
CA SER A 229 12.26 -7.36 2.38
C SER A 229 12.51 -6.66 1.05
N VAL A 230 12.84 -7.40 -0.01
CA VAL A 230 13.06 -6.85 -1.35
C VAL A 230 11.73 -6.50 -2.02
N LEU A 231 10.82 -7.47 -2.15
CA LEU A 231 9.58 -7.27 -2.95
C LEU A 231 8.66 -6.23 -2.31
N THR A 232 8.32 -6.40 -1.05
CA THR A 232 7.38 -5.48 -0.41
C THR A 232 8.08 -4.28 0.23
N GLY A 233 9.17 -4.53 0.96
CA GLY A 233 9.87 -3.49 1.72
C GLY A 233 10.62 -2.48 0.85
N MET A 234 11.24 -2.94 -0.24
CA MET A 234 12.02 -2.06 -1.12
C MET A 234 11.22 -1.68 -2.37
N VAL A 235 10.80 -2.65 -3.17
CA VAL A 235 10.18 -2.39 -4.48
C VAL A 235 8.74 -1.89 -4.31
N GLY A 236 7.88 -2.63 -3.62
CA GLY A 236 6.47 -2.32 -3.48
C GLY A 236 6.20 -0.97 -2.81
N HIS A 237 6.74 -0.76 -1.61
CA HIS A 237 6.58 0.52 -0.89
C HIS A 237 7.33 1.67 -1.56
N GLY A 238 8.49 1.41 -2.18
CA GLY A 238 9.22 2.41 -2.95
C GLY A 238 8.42 2.91 -4.16
N MET A 239 7.81 2.00 -4.92
CA MET A 239 6.92 2.32 -6.04
C MET A 239 5.67 3.08 -5.56
N LEU A 240 5.04 2.63 -4.47
CA LEU A 240 3.86 3.27 -3.92
C LEU A 240 4.14 4.70 -3.46
N TYR A 241 5.22 4.90 -2.72
CA TYR A 241 5.62 6.23 -2.28
C TYR A 241 5.97 7.15 -3.46
N TYR A 242 6.67 6.62 -4.47
CA TYR A 242 6.92 7.36 -5.70
C TYR A 242 5.61 7.80 -6.38
N ALA A 243 4.65 6.88 -6.48
CA ALA A 243 3.35 7.15 -7.10
C ALA A 243 2.56 8.25 -6.39
N GLN A 244 2.65 8.37 -5.08
CA GLN A 244 1.95 9.40 -4.27
C GLN A 244 2.31 10.85 -4.65
N HIS A 245 3.37 11.06 -5.40
CA HIS A 245 3.69 12.39 -5.95
C HIS A 245 2.92 12.71 -7.23
N HIS A 246 2.57 11.69 -7.99
CA HIS A 246 2.01 11.85 -9.34
C HIS A 246 0.54 11.43 -9.44
N VAL A 247 0.06 10.65 -8.48
CA VAL A 247 -1.28 10.04 -8.51
C VAL A 247 -2.04 10.43 -7.24
N PRO A 248 -3.31 10.87 -7.36
CA PRO A 248 -4.17 11.11 -6.21
C PRO A 248 -4.30 9.87 -5.32
N ILE A 249 -4.42 10.08 -4.00
CA ILE A 249 -4.49 8.96 -3.06
C ILE A 249 -5.78 8.16 -3.22
N SER A 250 -6.85 8.83 -3.65
CA SER A 250 -8.11 8.18 -4.03
C SER A 250 -7.94 7.18 -5.18
N THR A 251 -7.19 7.55 -6.22
CA THR A 251 -6.88 6.64 -7.35
C THR A 251 -5.98 5.49 -6.91
N ILE A 252 -4.97 5.76 -6.07
CA ILE A 252 -4.09 4.74 -5.51
C ILE A 252 -4.91 3.71 -4.73
N SER A 253 -5.79 4.16 -3.84
CA SER A 253 -6.59 3.26 -2.99
C SER A 253 -7.56 2.39 -3.79
N ILE A 254 -8.14 2.93 -4.86
CA ILE A 254 -9.01 2.16 -5.76
C ILE A 254 -8.22 1.05 -6.48
N ILE A 255 -7.03 1.36 -6.98
CA ILE A 255 -6.18 0.36 -7.65
C ILE A 255 -5.75 -0.72 -6.64
N GLN A 256 -5.42 -0.34 -5.41
CA GLN A 256 -5.05 -1.28 -4.34
C GLN A 256 -6.22 -2.19 -3.92
N ALA A 257 -7.47 -1.76 -4.06
CA ALA A 257 -8.65 -2.61 -3.80
C ALA A 257 -8.74 -3.84 -4.72
N GLY A 258 -7.98 -3.89 -5.81
CA GLY A 258 -7.83 -5.08 -6.66
C GLY A 258 -6.82 -6.12 -6.17
N GLN A 259 -6.05 -5.81 -5.14
CA GLN A 259 -5.01 -6.70 -4.61
C GLN A 259 -5.53 -8.09 -4.23
N PRO A 260 -6.69 -8.26 -3.55
CA PRO A 260 -7.19 -9.58 -3.16
C PRO A 260 -7.35 -10.56 -4.32
N SER A 261 -7.80 -10.10 -5.48
CA SER A 261 -7.95 -10.97 -6.66
C SER A 261 -6.62 -11.47 -7.20
N LEU A 262 -5.61 -10.61 -7.21
CA LEU A 262 -4.24 -11.01 -7.56
C LEU A 262 -3.65 -11.93 -6.50
N SER A 263 -3.93 -11.71 -5.21
CA SER A 263 -3.49 -12.59 -4.12
C SER A 263 -4.07 -14.00 -4.27
N ALA A 264 -5.36 -14.11 -4.61
CA ALA A 264 -5.99 -15.40 -4.88
C ALA A 264 -5.38 -16.12 -6.09
N MET A 265 -5.07 -15.39 -7.16
CA MET A 265 -4.38 -15.94 -8.33
C MET A 265 -2.98 -16.46 -7.99
N PHE A 266 -2.19 -15.70 -7.23
CA PHE A 266 -0.86 -16.15 -6.80
C PHE A 266 -0.93 -17.34 -5.84
N ALA A 267 -1.91 -17.39 -4.94
CA ALA A 267 -2.13 -18.54 -4.05
C ALA A 267 -2.44 -19.81 -4.86
N TRP A 268 -3.25 -19.68 -5.91
CA TRP A 268 -3.50 -20.80 -6.82
C TRP A 268 -2.24 -21.30 -7.53
N VAL A 269 -1.45 -20.39 -8.11
CA VAL A 269 -0.27 -20.75 -8.90
C VAL A 269 0.88 -21.25 -8.03
N LEU A 270 1.13 -20.60 -6.87
CA LEU A 270 2.32 -20.86 -6.05
C LEU A 270 2.08 -21.88 -4.93
N LEU A 271 0.87 -21.94 -4.39
CA LEU A 271 0.51 -22.83 -3.27
C LEU A 271 -0.39 -23.99 -3.69
N GLY A 272 -0.82 -24.02 -4.97
CA GLY A 272 -1.78 -25.03 -5.46
C GLY A 272 -3.17 -24.89 -4.80
N GLU A 273 -3.50 -23.74 -4.20
CA GLU A 273 -4.82 -23.50 -3.64
C GLU A 273 -5.85 -23.47 -4.78
N ALA A 274 -6.82 -24.41 -4.77
CA ALA A 274 -7.80 -24.51 -5.84
C ALA A 274 -8.65 -23.25 -5.93
N LEU A 275 -8.69 -22.62 -7.11
CA LEU A 275 -9.68 -21.58 -7.41
C LEU A 275 -11.05 -22.27 -7.60
N VAL A 276 -12.03 -21.81 -6.83
CA VAL A 276 -13.40 -22.27 -7.01
C VAL A 276 -13.99 -21.59 -8.23
N ALA A 277 -14.61 -22.37 -9.14
CA ALA A 277 -15.19 -21.81 -10.37
C ALA A 277 -16.16 -20.64 -10.11
N ALA A 278 -16.84 -20.64 -8.96
CA ALA A 278 -17.72 -19.55 -8.53
C ALA A 278 -16.99 -18.23 -8.23
N GLN A 279 -15.66 -18.23 -8.05
CA GLN A 279 -14.85 -17.01 -7.88
C GLN A 279 -14.50 -16.32 -9.21
N LEU A 280 -14.49 -17.08 -10.31
CA LEU A 280 -14.06 -16.55 -11.63
C LEU A 280 -14.88 -15.33 -12.09
N PRO A 281 -16.21 -15.30 -11.99
CA PRO A 281 -17.00 -14.12 -12.34
C PRO A 281 -16.60 -12.88 -11.51
N GLY A 282 -16.34 -13.08 -10.22
CA GLY A 282 -15.89 -12.01 -9.32
C GLY A 282 -14.51 -11.47 -9.73
N MET A 283 -13.55 -12.35 -10.03
CA MET A 283 -12.22 -11.96 -10.50
C MET A 283 -12.28 -11.18 -11.84
N MET A 284 -13.15 -11.60 -12.75
CA MET A 284 -13.39 -10.89 -14.00
C MET A 284 -13.96 -9.48 -13.76
N LEU A 285 -14.93 -9.33 -12.85
CA LEU A 285 -15.50 -8.04 -12.49
C LEU A 285 -14.46 -7.12 -11.82
N VAL A 286 -13.62 -7.64 -10.92
CA VAL A 286 -12.52 -6.86 -10.31
C VAL A 286 -11.57 -6.37 -11.40
N THR A 287 -11.12 -7.25 -12.29
CA THR A 287 -10.21 -6.90 -13.37
C THR A 287 -10.83 -5.86 -14.31
N LEU A 288 -12.07 -6.07 -14.73
CA LEU A 288 -12.80 -5.13 -15.59
C LEU A 288 -12.95 -3.75 -14.91
N GLY A 289 -13.40 -3.73 -13.65
CA GLY A 289 -13.55 -2.51 -12.89
C GLY A 289 -12.23 -1.74 -12.76
N LEU A 290 -11.11 -2.42 -12.48
CA LEU A 290 -9.79 -1.81 -12.42
C LEU A 290 -9.32 -1.24 -13.75
N VAL A 291 -9.49 -1.98 -14.87
CA VAL A 291 -9.16 -1.49 -16.21
C VAL A 291 -9.95 -0.24 -16.55
N LEU A 292 -11.23 -0.21 -16.19
CA LEU A 292 -12.08 0.94 -16.42
C LEU A 292 -11.69 2.12 -15.52
N VAL A 293 -11.44 1.89 -14.22
CA VAL A 293 -10.91 2.94 -13.33
C VAL A 293 -9.63 3.54 -13.88
N PHE A 294 -8.68 2.70 -14.31
CA PHE A 294 -7.42 3.15 -14.91
C PHE A 294 -7.67 4.00 -16.17
N SER A 295 -8.52 3.50 -17.09
CA SER A 295 -8.83 4.17 -18.35
C SER A 295 -9.51 5.54 -18.15
N PHE A 296 -10.44 5.63 -17.19
CA PHE A 296 -11.13 6.88 -16.87
C PHE A 296 -10.26 7.86 -16.08
N SER A 297 -9.35 7.37 -15.24
CA SER A 297 -8.40 8.23 -14.50
C SER A 297 -7.40 8.92 -15.42
N LEU A 298 -7.11 8.37 -16.60
CA LEU A 298 -6.24 8.98 -17.61
C LEU A 298 -6.93 10.06 -18.46
N ARG A 299 -8.27 10.16 -18.40
CA ARG A 299 -8.98 11.20 -19.16
C ARG A 299 -8.86 12.53 -18.42
N PRO A 300 -8.55 13.64 -19.13
CA PRO A 300 -8.59 14.96 -18.52
C PRO A 300 -9.96 15.20 -17.89
N THR A 301 -10.00 15.60 -16.63
CA THR A 301 -11.22 16.15 -16.05
C THR A 301 -11.49 17.46 -16.79
N PRO A 302 -12.70 17.69 -17.33
CA PRO A 302 -13.03 19.00 -17.90
C PRO A 302 -12.79 20.03 -16.79
N THR A 303 -11.82 20.90 -16.97
CA THR A 303 -11.68 22.09 -16.12
C THR A 303 -12.98 22.86 -16.26
N ALA A 304 -13.64 23.13 -15.14
CA ALA A 304 -14.74 24.09 -15.14
C ALA A 304 -14.23 25.35 -15.87
N PRO A 305 -15.04 25.97 -16.72
CA PRO A 305 -14.66 27.23 -17.36
C PRO A 305 -14.15 28.16 -16.27
N VAL A 306 -12.94 28.66 -16.42
CA VAL A 306 -12.45 29.77 -15.60
C VAL A 306 -13.47 30.90 -15.87
N ASP A 307 -14.25 31.22 -14.86
CA ASP A 307 -15.17 32.37 -14.90
C ASP A 307 -14.26 33.59 -15.07
N GLU A 308 -14.02 33.97 -16.32
CA GLU A 308 -13.36 35.21 -16.69
C GLU A 308 -14.36 36.37 -16.36
N ARG A 309 -14.52 36.60 -15.06
CA ARG A 309 -15.08 37.90 -14.67
C ARG A 309 -14.06 38.95 -15.05
N PRO A 310 -14.43 39.92 -15.91
CA PRO A 310 -13.54 41.01 -16.22
C PRO A 310 -13.15 41.68 -14.89
N THR A 311 -11.86 41.78 -14.65
CA THR A 311 -11.35 42.68 -13.61
C THR A 311 -11.90 44.07 -13.86
N GLN A 312 -12.97 44.40 -13.18
CA GLN A 312 -13.48 45.78 -13.16
C GLN A 312 -12.36 46.64 -12.62
N ASP A 313 -11.89 47.50 -13.50
CA ASP A 313 -11.00 48.61 -13.25
C ASP A 313 -11.41 49.36 -11.94
N LEU A 314 -10.66 49.11 -10.87
CA LEU A 314 -10.65 50.01 -9.73
C LEU A 314 -9.63 51.12 -10.00
N ARG A 315 -9.90 51.91 -11.05
CA ARG A 315 -9.37 53.26 -11.21
C ARG A 315 -10.54 54.24 -11.08
N ALA A 316 -10.66 54.85 -9.96
CA ALA A 316 -11.35 56.14 -9.79
C ALA A 316 -11.07 56.71 -8.42
N PRO A 317 -11.14 58.00 -8.24
CA PRO A 317 -10.12 59.02 -8.48
C PRO A 317 -9.40 59.41 -7.18
#